data_27e7441f6ccac345986cba43447ad28f
#
_entry.id   27e7441f6ccac345986cba43447ad28f
#
_cell.length_a   1.000
_cell.length_b   1.000
_cell.length_c   1.000
_cell.angle_alpha   90.00
_cell.angle_beta   90.00
_cell.angle_gamma   90.00
#
_symmetry.space_group_name_H-M   'P 1'
#
loop_
_entity.id
_entity.type
_entity.pdbx_description
1 polymer ?
#
loop_
_entity_poly.entity_id
_entity_poly.type
_entity_poly.pdbx_seq_one_letter_code
_entity_poly.pdbx_strand_id
1 'polypeptide(L)' 'VNADGAVSAMDVLTVGASVGVDVAASTDYPVAIALEDSLISTDVLILLGSVTVTA' A
#
# COMPACT_ATOMS: atom_id res chain seq x y z
N VAL A 1 9.23 -1.82 1.79
CA VAL A 1 8.86 -0.68 2.65
C VAL A 1 8.02 -1.14 3.83
N ASN A 2 7.96 -0.33 4.86
CA ASN A 2 7.17 -0.64 6.04
C ASN A 2 5.68 -0.40 5.77
N ALA A 3 4.83 -1.30 6.26
CA ALA A 3 3.38 -1.16 6.15
C ALA A 3 2.82 -0.44 7.37
N ASP A 4 2.07 0.63 7.15
CA ASP A 4 1.40 1.39 8.21
C ASP A 4 0.08 0.75 8.64
N GLY A 5 -0.30 -0.34 8.01
CA GLY A 5 -1.47 -1.15 8.31
C GLY A 5 -1.34 -2.51 7.63
N ALA A 6 -2.17 -3.46 8.00
CA ALA A 6 -2.16 -4.77 7.36
C ALA A 6 -2.55 -4.62 5.88
N VAL A 7 -1.80 -5.27 4.99
CA VAL A 7 -2.06 -5.26 3.55
C VAL A 7 -2.12 -6.67 3.02
N SER A 8 -2.83 -6.85 1.92
CA SER A 8 -2.89 -8.11 1.18
C SER A 8 -2.23 -7.93 -0.18
N ALA A 9 -1.76 -9.03 -0.75
CA ALA A 9 -1.18 -9.00 -2.09
C ALA A 9 -2.17 -8.38 -3.08
N MET A 10 -1.65 -7.59 -4.02
CA MET A 10 -2.41 -6.87 -5.04
C MET A 10 -3.20 -5.66 -4.53
N ASP A 11 -3.12 -5.33 -3.24
CA ASP A 11 -3.74 -4.10 -2.75
C ASP A 11 -3.07 -2.87 -3.36
N VAL A 12 -3.88 -1.89 -3.71
CA VAL A 12 -3.39 -0.57 -4.11
C VAL A 12 -3.06 0.20 -2.85
N LEU A 13 -1.87 0.82 -2.83
CA LEU A 13 -1.31 1.44 -1.64
C LEU A 13 -1.18 2.95 -1.81
N THR A 14 -1.30 3.65 -0.69
CA THR A 14 -1.04 5.08 -0.59
C THR A 14 0.06 5.33 0.45
N VAL A 15 0.51 6.57 0.56
CA VAL A 15 1.48 6.94 1.61
C VAL A 15 0.82 6.74 2.98
N GLY A 16 1.51 6.03 3.87
CA GLY A 16 1.00 5.80 5.22
C GLY A 16 0.92 7.09 6.03
N ALA A 17 0.02 7.12 7.00
CA ALA A 17 -0.17 8.29 7.85
C ALA A 17 1.05 8.56 8.75
N SER A 18 1.72 7.51 9.19
CA SER A 18 2.90 7.61 10.07
C SER A 18 4.16 7.17 9.37
N VAL A 19 4.16 5.98 8.77
CA VAL A 19 5.34 5.40 8.12
C VAL A 19 4.91 4.67 6.86
N GLY A 20 5.81 4.56 5.89
CA GLY A 20 5.70 3.67 4.75
C GLY A 20 4.40 3.80 3.96
N VAL A 21 3.69 2.70 3.78
CA VAL A 21 2.51 2.62 2.94
C VAL A 21 1.33 1.99 3.68
N ASP A 22 0.13 2.29 3.21
CA ASP A 22 -1.11 1.73 3.73
C ASP A 22 -2.06 1.44 2.57
N VAL A 23 -3.10 0.67 2.81
CA VAL A 23 -4.11 0.37 1.78
C VAL A 23 -4.82 1.67 1.40
N ALA A 24 -4.87 1.94 0.10
CA ALA A 24 -5.51 3.16 -0.41
C ALA A 24 -7.03 3.00 -0.43
N ALA A 25 -7.74 3.98 0.13
CA ALA A 25 -9.16 4.13 -0.10
C ALA A 25 -9.39 4.80 -1.46
N SER A 26 -10.62 4.80 -1.96
CA SER A 26 -10.93 5.37 -3.28
C SER A 26 -10.60 6.86 -3.40
N THR A 27 -10.50 7.56 -2.27
CA THR A 27 -10.19 8.99 -2.24
C THR A 27 -8.70 9.27 -2.07
N ASP A 28 -7.90 8.24 -1.81
CA ASP A 28 -6.47 8.38 -1.59
C ASP A 28 -5.71 8.40 -2.92
N TYR A 29 -4.54 9.03 -2.90
CA TYR A 29 -3.66 9.06 -4.06
C TYR A 29 -2.83 7.77 -4.11
N PRO A 30 -2.99 6.93 -5.14
CA PRO A 30 -2.27 5.67 -5.21
C PRO A 30 -0.80 5.88 -5.56
N VAL A 31 0.09 5.14 -4.90
CA VAL A 31 1.54 5.23 -5.15
C VAL A 31 2.18 3.89 -5.49
N ALA A 32 1.56 2.78 -5.16
CA ALA A 32 2.16 1.46 -5.35
C ALA A 32 1.11 0.35 -5.30
N ILE A 33 1.56 -0.87 -5.59
CA ILE A 33 0.74 -2.08 -5.43
C ILE A 33 1.54 -3.04 -4.57
N ALA A 34 0.89 -3.65 -3.59
CA ALA A 34 1.52 -4.67 -2.75
C ALA A 34 1.76 -5.94 -3.55
N LEU A 35 2.94 -6.53 -3.44
CA LEU A 35 3.29 -7.78 -4.10
C LEU A 35 3.16 -8.99 -3.19
N GLU A 36 2.88 -8.77 -1.91
CA GLU A 36 2.72 -9.83 -0.92
C GLU A 36 1.85 -9.35 0.22
N ASP A 37 1.35 -10.29 1.02
CA ASP A 37 0.63 -9.96 2.25
C ASP A 37 1.63 -9.46 3.29
N SER A 38 1.19 -8.53 4.13
CA SER A 38 2.02 -8.02 5.22
C SER A 38 1.16 -7.60 6.39
N LEU A 39 1.73 -7.69 7.58
CA LEU A 39 1.13 -7.19 8.81
C LEU A 39 1.59 -5.75 9.06
N ILE A 40 0.88 -5.07 9.94
CA ILE A 40 1.26 -3.72 10.37
C ILE A 40 2.68 -3.72 10.94
N SER A 41 3.42 -2.66 10.64
CA SER A 41 4.80 -2.46 11.12
C SER A 41 5.79 -3.51 10.58
N THR A 42 5.44 -4.21 9.51
CA THR A 42 6.27 -5.21 8.86
C THR A 42 6.61 -4.73 7.45
N ASP A 43 7.80 -5.02 6.99
CA ASP A 43 8.19 -4.67 5.61
C ASP A 43 7.34 -5.44 4.60
N VAL A 44 6.97 -4.76 3.55
CA VAL A 44 6.20 -5.33 2.45
C VAL A 44 6.90 -5.03 1.13
N LEU A 45 6.95 -6.03 0.26
CA LEU A 45 7.45 -5.86 -1.10
C LEU A 45 6.38 -5.18 -1.94
N ILE A 46 6.74 -4.09 -2.60
CA ILE A 46 5.80 -3.29 -3.40
C ILE A 46 6.34 -3.06 -4.80
N LEU A 47 5.42 -2.79 -5.72
CA LEU A 47 5.73 -2.30 -7.06
C LEU A 47 5.36 -0.82 -7.10
N LEU A 48 6.37 0.05 -7.19
CA LEU A 48 6.15 1.49 -7.34
C LEU A 48 5.80 1.82 -8.78
N GLY A 49 5.00 2.86 -8.97
CA GLY A 49 4.71 3.36 -10.30
C GLY A 49 3.32 3.98 -10.40
N SER A 50 2.93 4.26 -11.62
CA SER A 50 1.60 4.77 -11.89
C SER A 50 0.58 3.65 -11.73
N VAL A 51 -0.25 3.75 -10.72
CA VAL A 51 -1.37 2.83 -10.49
C VAL A 51 -2.65 3.63 -10.42
N THR A 52 -3.76 3.00 -10.73
CA THR A 52 -5.07 3.63 -10.69
C THR A 52 -5.95 2.89 -9.71
N VAL A 53 -6.56 3.63 -8.80
CA VAL A 53 -7.61 3.06 -7.95
C VAL A 53 -8.89 3.04 -8.75
N THR A 54 -9.38 1.86 -9.05
CA THR A 54 -10.69 1.68 -9.69
C THR A 54 -11.70 1.35 -8.61
N ALA A 55 -12.60 2.25 -8.46
CA ALA A 55 -13.68 2.06 -7.49
C ALA A 55 -14.76 1.15 -8.06
#